data_a58a2b2405854d0a747816087b82e453
#
_entry.id   a58a2b2405854d0a747816087b82e453
#
_cell.length_a   1.000
_cell.length_b   1.000
_cell.length_c   1.000
_cell.angle_alpha   90.00
_cell.angle_beta   90.00
_cell.angle_gamma   90.00
#
_symmetry.space_group_name_H-M   'P 1'
#
loop_
_entity.id
_entity.type
_entity.pdbx_description
1 polymer ?
#
loop_
_entity_poly.entity_id
_entity_poly.type
_entity_poly.pdbx_seq_one_letter_code
_entity_poly.pdbx_strand_id
1 'polypeptide(L)'
;MKHFDVLVIGGGHAGAEAAHASARMGANTALITMSRDGIGVMSCNPAIGGLGKGHLVREIDALDGVMGRVADKAGIQFRLLNRRKGPAVQGPRAQADRAIYRKEMLAETERQENLTIVEGEVTDFILDNGKVSGAVLANGEQIAAAAVVLTTGTFLRGVIHIGDVSRFGGRMGDKASVDLANRIDSFNLPLGRLKTGTPPRLDGRTIDWEKLESQPGDDEPVLFSFLSETTSAPQISCGITHTNEETHKIIRDNLSRSAMYGGHIDGVGPRYCPSIEDKVVRFADKTSHQVFLEPEGTDDHTIYPNGISTSLPEDVQLAYVRSMVGLENVEIIQPGYAIEYDYVDPRALDLALSVRTVPGLYLAGQINGTTGYEEAAAQGLVAGLNAALAAQGKEPVTFSRADSYIGVMIDDLTTRGVTEPYRMFTSRAEFRLSLRADNADQRLTPLAIALGCVSQERVAHFNAKMAKIDAAMAELTKMPYASKAIEAAGIKVSQDGTKRTGFQLLAFPDVTFEQIVLINPALETVEPEIRRQVERDALYANYIARQQRDIDLLQKDEAHVIPANFDYEAIDGLSNELTSKLSLTRPTNLAQAARIDGMTPSALTLLLSHLKRGSQKKSA
;
A
#
# COMPACT_ATOMS: atom_id res chain seq x y z
N MET A 1 -34.05 -12.58 -4.24
CA MET A 1 -32.88 -11.70 -4.18
C MET A 1 -32.04 -12.12 -2.99
N LYS A 2 -30.75 -12.43 -3.19
CA LYS A 2 -29.84 -12.66 -2.06
C LYS A 2 -29.55 -11.33 -1.37
N HIS A 3 -29.35 -11.35 -0.06
CA HIS A 3 -29.11 -10.15 0.73
C HIS A 3 -27.87 -10.31 1.61
N PHE A 4 -26.97 -9.31 1.57
CA PHE A 4 -25.76 -9.23 2.37
C PHE A 4 -25.70 -7.88 3.11
N ASP A 5 -24.84 -7.78 4.11
CA ASP A 5 -24.54 -6.51 4.74
C ASP A 5 -23.56 -5.70 3.89
N VAL A 6 -22.51 -6.37 3.38
CA VAL A 6 -21.49 -5.76 2.53
C VAL A 6 -21.31 -6.59 1.26
N LEU A 7 -21.23 -5.90 0.13
CA LEU A 7 -20.93 -6.46 -1.16
C LEU A 7 -19.60 -5.90 -1.67
N VAL A 8 -18.62 -6.76 -1.92
CA VAL A 8 -17.32 -6.37 -2.47
C VAL A 8 -17.24 -6.85 -3.92
N ILE A 9 -16.96 -5.94 -4.85
CA ILE A 9 -16.89 -6.20 -6.29
C ILE A 9 -15.43 -6.16 -6.75
N GLY A 10 -14.91 -7.31 -7.19
CA GLY A 10 -13.54 -7.51 -7.65
C GLY A 10 -12.69 -8.33 -6.66
N GLY A 11 -12.06 -9.43 -7.13
CA GLY A 11 -11.27 -10.37 -6.33
C GLY A 11 -9.77 -10.05 -6.25
N GLY A 12 -9.33 -8.84 -6.66
CA GLY A 12 -7.93 -8.41 -6.52
C GLY A 12 -7.54 -8.12 -5.07
N HIS A 13 -6.32 -7.60 -4.85
CA HIS A 13 -5.79 -7.35 -3.50
C HIS A 13 -6.68 -6.41 -2.67
N ALA A 14 -7.25 -5.35 -3.29
CA ALA A 14 -8.19 -4.48 -2.60
C ALA A 14 -9.47 -5.20 -2.20
N GLY A 15 -10.02 -6.02 -3.12
CA GLY A 15 -11.26 -6.75 -2.84
C GLY A 15 -11.08 -7.86 -1.82
N ALA A 16 -9.98 -8.60 -1.87
CA ALA A 16 -9.67 -9.62 -0.87
C ALA A 16 -9.59 -9.00 0.52
N GLU A 17 -8.81 -7.92 0.71
CA GLU A 17 -8.70 -7.26 2.02
C GLU A 17 -10.03 -6.62 2.47
N ALA A 18 -10.79 -6.00 1.56
CA ALA A 18 -12.10 -5.44 1.89
C ALA A 18 -13.09 -6.51 2.38
N ALA A 19 -13.14 -7.64 1.67
CA ALA A 19 -14.03 -8.75 2.03
C ALA A 19 -13.64 -9.39 3.37
N HIS A 20 -12.35 -9.64 3.58
CA HIS A 20 -11.85 -10.15 4.86
C HIS A 20 -12.11 -9.18 6.02
N ALA A 21 -11.83 -7.88 5.82
CA ALA A 21 -12.06 -6.86 6.85
C ALA A 21 -13.54 -6.78 7.24
N SER A 22 -14.44 -6.72 6.26
CA SER A 22 -15.89 -6.68 6.50
C SER A 22 -16.39 -7.92 7.22
N ALA A 23 -15.96 -9.11 6.79
CA ALA A 23 -16.36 -10.38 7.38
C ALA A 23 -15.86 -10.53 8.84
N ARG A 24 -14.61 -10.11 9.13
CA ARG A 24 -14.07 -10.10 10.50
C ARG A 24 -14.82 -9.13 11.43
N MET A 25 -15.39 -8.05 10.89
CA MET A 25 -16.29 -7.15 11.62
C MET A 25 -17.66 -7.79 11.93
N GLY A 26 -17.88 -9.04 11.54
CA GLY A 26 -19.15 -9.76 11.71
C GLY A 26 -20.23 -9.42 10.67
N ALA A 27 -19.90 -8.68 9.63
CA ALA A 27 -20.84 -8.41 8.54
C ALA A 27 -20.97 -9.63 7.61
N ASN A 28 -22.20 -10.00 7.26
CA ASN A 28 -22.47 -11.00 6.22
C ASN A 28 -22.02 -10.41 4.86
N THR A 29 -20.89 -10.89 4.35
CA THR A 29 -20.17 -10.29 3.23
C THR A 29 -20.18 -11.19 2.01
N ALA A 30 -20.42 -10.63 0.81
CA ALA A 30 -20.18 -11.33 -0.45
C ALA A 30 -19.02 -10.69 -1.21
N LEU A 31 -18.09 -11.52 -1.70
CA LEU A 31 -17.06 -11.14 -2.65
C LEU A 31 -17.48 -11.61 -4.05
N ILE A 32 -17.81 -10.67 -4.93
CA ILE A 32 -18.13 -10.97 -6.34
C ILE A 32 -16.86 -10.85 -7.18
N THR A 33 -16.54 -11.88 -7.91
CA THR A 33 -15.40 -11.95 -8.84
C THR A 33 -15.79 -12.67 -10.11
N MET A 34 -15.15 -12.33 -11.23
CA MET A 34 -15.40 -13.03 -12.51
C MET A 34 -15.01 -14.51 -12.46
N SER A 35 -13.99 -14.85 -11.65
CA SER A 35 -13.56 -16.22 -11.40
C SER A 35 -12.92 -16.32 -10.03
N ARG A 36 -13.13 -17.44 -9.34
CA ARG A 36 -12.46 -17.77 -8.06
C ARG A 36 -10.94 -17.80 -8.22
N ASP A 37 -10.46 -18.29 -9.35
CA ASP A 37 -9.04 -18.32 -9.69
C ASP A 37 -8.43 -16.92 -9.87
N GLY A 38 -9.26 -15.89 -9.99
CA GLY A 38 -8.84 -14.49 -10.06
C GLY A 38 -8.54 -13.86 -8.70
N ILE A 39 -8.89 -14.51 -7.58
CA ILE A 39 -8.71 -13.96 -6.24
C ILE A 39 -7.22 -13.90 -5.90
N GLY A 40 -6.74 -12.70 -5.55
CA GLY A 40 -5.35 -12.47 -5.14
C GLY A 40 -4.30 -12.61 -6.25
N VAL A 41 -4.69 -12.65 -7.52
CA VAL A 41 -3.73 -12.79 -8.62
C VAL A 41 -2.76 -11.62 -8.67
N MET A 42 -1.46 -11.93 -8.67
CA MET A 42 -0.38 -10.97 -8.90
C MET A 42 -0.24 -10.71 -10.41
N SER A 43 -0.88 -9.67 -10.92
CA SER A 43 -0.96 -9.39 -12.36
C SER A 43 0.28 -8.70 -12.95
N CYS A 44 1.18 -8.18 -12.11
CA CYS A 44 2.41 -7.50 -12.53
C CYS A 44 3.63 -8.23 -11.97
N ASN A 45 4.47 -7.57 -11.16
CA ASN A 45 5.67 -8.19 -10.59
C ASN A 45 5.30 -9.27 -9.54
N PRO A 46 6.11 -10.35 -9.43
CA PRO A 46 5.89 -11.42 -8.46
C PRO A 46 6.47 -11.04 -7.08
N ALA A 47 6.17 -9.85 -6.57
CA ALA A 47 6.76 -9.38 -5.33
C ALA A 47 5.79 -8.53 -4.52
N ILE A 48 5.86 -8.64 -3.20
CA ILE A 48 5.16 -7.84 -2.21
C ILE A 48 6.16 -7.02 -1.40
N GLY A 49 5.80 -5.80 -1.03
CA GLY A 49 6.60 -4.94 -0.17
C GLY A 49 7.63 -4.09 -0.90
N GLY A 50 8.63 -3.66 -0.16
CA GLY A 50 9.65 -2.70 -0.59
C GLY A 50 9.57 -1.39 0.17
N LEU A 51 10.28 -0.37 -0.29
CA LEU A 51 10.36 0.93 0.39
C LEU A 51 8.99 1.62 0.42
N GLY A 52 8.48 1.92 1.62
CA GLY A 52 7.14 2.46 1.85
C GLY A 52 6.05 1.39 1.77
N LYS A 53 6.12 0.52 0.78
CA LYS A 53 5.14 -0.56 0.55
C LYS A 53 5.20 -1.64 1.63
N GLY A 54 6.39 -2.08 2.03
CA GLY A 54 6.55 -3.00 3.15
C GLY A 54 6.00 -2.45 4.47
N HIS A 55 6.01 -1.11 4.64
CA HIS A 55 5.35 -0.47 5.79
C HIS A 55 3.82 -0.65 5.71
N LEU A 56 3.21 -0.45 4.53
CA LEU A 56 1.78 -0.70 4.34
C LEU A 56 1.40 -2.15 4.64
N VAL A 57 2.19 -3.13 4.16
CA VAL A 57 1.91 -4.56 4.44
C VAL A 57 1.94 -4.85 5.94
N ARG A 58 2.92 -4.30 6.66
CA ARG A 58 3.01 -4.46 8.12
C ARG A 58 1.84 -3.79 8.84
N GLU A 59 1.34 -2.66 8.35
CA GLU A 59 0.16 -1.99 8.90
C GLU A 59 -1.14 -2.75 8.58
N ILE A 60 -1.26 -3.30 7.37
CA ILE A 60 -2.37 -4.20 6.98
C ILE A 60 -2.37 -5.42 7.91
N ASP A 61 -1.21 -6.05 8.14
CA ASP A 61 -1.08 -7.19 9.03
C ASP A 61 -1.41 -6.84 10.49
N ALA A 62 -0.99 -5.68 10.98
CA ALA A 62 -1.32 -5.18 12.32
C ALA A 62 -2.84 -5.06 12.57
N LEU A 63 -3.61 -4.84 11.50
CA LEU A 63 -5.07 -4.81 11.46
C LEU A 63 -5.67 -6.19 11.08
N ASP A 64 -4.87 -7.25 11.17
CA ASP A 64 -5.20 -8.65 10.85
C ASP A 64 -5.58 -8.91 9.38
N GLY A 65 -5.07 -8.06 8.46
CA GLY A 65 -5.20 -8.27 7.02
C GLY A 65 -4.50 -9.56 6.55
N VAL A 66 -4.91 -10.05 5.38
CA VAL A 66 -4.50 -11.36 4.88
C VAL A 66 -3.21 -11.33 4.04
N MET A 67 -2.91 -10.20 3.40
CA MET A 67 -1.78 -10.07 2.46
C MET A 67 -0.43 -10.47 3.06
N GLY A 68 -0.12 -10.02 4.28
CA GLY A 68 1.17 -10.30 4.94
C GLY A 68 1.38 -11.79 5.18
N ARG A 69 0.36 -12.47 5.74
CA ARG A 69 0.40 -13.92 5.99
C ARG A 69 0.56 -14.74 4.72
N VAL A 70 -0.18 -14.38 3.68
CA VAL A 70 -0.10 -15.07 2.38
C VAL A 70 1.24 -14.82 1.70
N ALA A 71 1.77 -13.59 1.78
CA ALA A 71 3.09 -13.25 1.24
C ALA A 71 4.22 -14.02 1.93
N ASP A 72 4.12 -14.22 3.26
CA ASP A 72 5.11 -15.02 4.00
C ASP A 72 5.08 -16.50 3.62
N LYS A 73 3.88 -17.07 3.38
CA LYS A 73 3.72 -18.45 2.91
C LYS A 73 4.27 -18.67 1.50
N ALA A 74 4.08 -17.69 0.62
CA ALA A 74 4.47 -17.76 -0.78
C ALA A 74 5.86 -17.20 -1.07
N GLY A 75 6.53 -16.61 -0.09
CA GLY A 75 7.80 -15.92 -0.24
C GLY A 75 8.96 -16.85 -0.56
N ILE A 76 9.54 -16.70 -1.74
CA ILE A 76 10.68 -17.51 -2.24
C ILE A 76 12.02 -16.76 -2.19
N GLN A 77 12.00 -15.45 -1.88
CA GLN A 77 13.18 -14.65 -1.57
C GLN A 77 12.77 -13.47 -0.73
N PHE A 78 13.40 -13.29 0.44
CA PHE A 78 13.17 -12.15 1.32
C PHE A 78 14.37 -11.22 1.33
N ARG A 79 14.11 -9.91 1.28
CA ARG A 79 15.12 -8.87 1.36
C ARG A 79 14.63 -7.69 2.20
N LEU A 80 15.40 -7.31 3.20
CA LEU A 80 15.17 -6.05 3.91
C LEU A 80 15.86 -4.91 3.15
N LEU A 81 15.09 -4.13 2.41
CA LEU A 81 15.63 -2.99 1.66
C LEU A 81 16.09 -1.89 2.61
N ASN A 82 17.13 -1.15 2.21
CA ASN A 82 17.78 -0.14 3.06
C ASN A 82 18.36 -0.69 4.38
N ARG A 83 18.76 -1.96 4.44
CA ARG A 83 19.33 -2.60 5.65
C ARG A 83 20.45 -1.78 6.30
N ARG A 84 21.28 -1.08 5.49
CA ARG A 84 22.37 -0.21 5.96
C ARG A 84 21.90 1.18 6.42
N LYS A 85 20.61 1.49 6.32
CA LYS A 85 19.98 2.73 6.77
C LYS A 85 19.27 2.51 8.10
N GLY A 86 18.84 3.61 8.75
CA GLY A 86 18.07 3.49 9.99
C GLY A 86 16.72 2.78 9.81
N PRO A 87 16.21 2.13 10.86
CA PRO A 87 14.95 1.37 10.86
C PRO A 87 13.74 2.10 10.28
N ALA A 88 13.68 3.43 10.40
CA ALA A 88 12.59 4.25 9.88
C ALA A 88 12.35 4.15 8.36
N VAL A 89 13.36 3.73 7.61
CA VAL A 89 13.29 3.61 6.14
C VAL A 89 13.62 2.20 5.63
N GLN A 90 13.77 1.23 6.55
CA GLN A 90 13.92 -0.18 6.19
C GLN A 90 12.58 -0.74 5.77
N GLY A 91 12.50 -1.31 4.56
CA GLY A 91 11.26 -1.88 4.01
C GLY A 91 11.43 -3.37 3.72
N PRO A 92 10.65 -4.26 4.37
CA PRO A 92 10.63 -5.67 4.01
C PRO A 92 10.07 -5.84 2.59
N ARG A 93 10.68 -6.76 1.83
CA ARG A 93 10.26 -7.17 0.49
C ARG A 93 10.39 -8.68 0.37
N ALA A 94 9.37 -9.32 -0.17
CA ALA A 94 9.44 -10.71 -0.57
C ALA A 94 9.11 -10.83 -2.06
N GLN A 95 9.92 -11.63 -2.77
CA GLN A 95 9.49 -12.21 -4.03
C GLN A 95 8.64 -13.44 -3.70
N ALA A 96 7.52 -13.58 -4.37
CA ALA A 96 6.55 -14.63 -4.09
C ALA A 96 6.40 -15.58 -5.28
N ASP A 97 6.22 -16.85 -4.99
CA ASP A 97 5.66 -17.83 -5.93
C ASP A 97 4.19 -17.47 -6.18
N ARG A 98 3.86 -17.09 -7.42
CA ARG A 98 2.52 -16.61 -7.80
C ARG A 98 1.45 -17.68 -7.66
N ALA A 99 1.80 -18.93 -7.91
CA ALA A 99 0.87 -20.06 -7.80
C ALA A 99 0.54 -20.33 -6.34
N ILE A 100 1.55 -20.36 -5.46
CA ILE A 100 1.37 -20.53 -4.01
C ILE A 100 0.57 -19.32 -3.46
N TYR A 101 0.95 -18.09 -3.82
CA TYR A 101 0.25 -16.89 -3.35
C TYR A 101 -1.24 -16.90 -3.69
N ARG A 102 -1.59 -17.21 -4.94
CA ARG A 102 -2.97 -17.31 -5.39
C ARG A 102 -3.73 -18.42 -4.65
N LYS A 103 -3.13 -19.59 -4.54
CA LYS A 103 -3.73 -20.75 -3.84
C LYS A 103 -4.00 -20.46 -2.37
N GLU A 104 -3.02 -19.87 -1.68
CA GLU A 104 -3.17 -19.52 -0.26
C GLU A 104 -4.18 -18.38 -0.06
N MET A 105 -4.19 -17.36 -0.93
CA MET A 105 -5.19 -16.29 -0.87
C MET A 105 -6.61 -16.82 -1.04
N LEU A 106 -6.82 -17.69 -2.02
CA LEU A 106 -8.13 -18.33 -2.21
C LEU A 106 -8.51 -19.18 -0.97
N ALA A 107 -7.59 -19.99 -0.46
CA ALA A 107 -7.84 -20.84 0.70
C ALA A 107 -8.15 -20.02 1.97
N GLU A 108 -7.45 -18.91 2.22
CA GLU A 108 -7.77 -18.00 3.32
C GLU A 108 -9.16 -17.38 3.13
N THR A 109 -9.50 -16.98 1.88
CA THR A 109 -10.80 -16.37 1.58
C THR A 109 -11.95 -17.37 1.74
N GLU A 110 -11.76 -18.64 1.37
CA GLU A 110 -12.77 -19.70 1.57
C GLU A 110 -12.97 -20.09 3.03
N ARG A 111 -11.92 -19.96 3.87
CA ARG A 111 -12.01 -20.24 5.30
C ARG A 111 -12.60 -19.11 6.12
N GLN A 112 -12.63 -17.87 5.56
CA GLN A 112 -13.08 -16.71 6.31
C GLN A 112 -14.58 -16.85 6.64
N GLU A 113 -14.89 -16.87 7.92
CA GLU A 113 -16.27 -16.83 8.41
C GLU A 113 -16.99 -15.57 7.93
N ASN A 114 -18.30 -15.64 7.74
CA ASN A 114 -19.16 -14.56 7.26
C ASN A 114 -18.83 -14.06 5.84
N LEU A 115 -18.02 -14.81 5.06
CA LEU A 115 -17.63 -14.45 3.69
C LEU A 115 -18.13 -15.50 2.69
N THR A 116 -18.87 -15.05 1.69
CA THR A 116 -19.35 -15.86 0.58
C THR A 116 -18.72 -15.39 -0.73
N ILE A 117 -18.10 -16.30 -1.48
CA ILE A 117 -17.59 -16.01 -2.83
C ILE A 117 -18.72 -16.23 -3.84
N VAL A 118 -18.98 -15.23 -4.68
CA VAL A 118 -19.95 -15.27 -5.78
C VAL A 118 -19.22 -15.07 -7.09
N GLU A 119 -19.33 -16.03 -8.02
CA GLU A 119 -18.77 -15.87 -9.36
C GLU A 119 -19.78 -15.18 -10.26
N GLY A 120 -19.34 -14.10 -10.92
CA GLY A 120 -20.15 -13.32 -11.85
C GLY A 120 -19.51 -12.00 -12.23
N GLU A 121 -19.93 -11.48 -13.35
CA GLU A 121 -19.59 -10.14 -13.83
C GLU A 121 -20.66 -9.15 -13.37
N VAL A 122 -20.26 -8.10 -12.67
CA VAL A 122 -21.16 -6.99 -12.29
C VAL A 122 -21.23 -6.00 -13.43
N THR A 123 -22.44 -5.68 -13.87
CA THR A 123 -22.70 -4.75 -14.97
C THR A 123 -23.41 -3.47 -14.53
N ASP A 124 -24.13 -3.50 -13.40
CA ASP A 124 -24.90 -2.35 -12.91
C ASP A 124 -25.03 -2.37 -11.37
N PHE A 125 -25.49 -1.27 -10.80
CA PHE A 125 -25.86 -1.13 -9.41
C PHE A 125 -27.36 -1.07 -9.19
N ILE A 126 -27.83 -1.63 -8.09
CA ILE A 126 -29.18 -1.39 -7.58
C ILE A 126 -29.19 -0.05 -6.84
N LEU A 127 -30.11 0.84 -7.20
CA LEU A 127 -30.29 2.12 -6.53
C LEU A 127 -31.62 2.16 -5.78
N ASP A 128 -31.57 2.61 -4.54
CA ASP A 128 -32.74 2.94 -3.73
C ASP A 128 -32.65 4.40 -3.28
N ASN A 129 -33.54 5.25 -3.78
CA ASN A 129 -33.56 6.70 -3.50
C ASN A 129 -32.19 7.39 -3.69
N GLY A 130 -31.44 7.00 -4.72
CA GLY A 130 -30.11 7.54 -5.02
C GLY A 130 -28.96 6.92 -4.22
N LYS A 131 -29.25 6.01 -3.28
CA LYS A 131 -28.24 5.22 -2.56
C LYS A 131 -27.96 3.92 -3.30
N VAL A 132 -26.70 3.53 -3.42
CA VAL A 132 -26.32 2.19 -3.90
C VAL A 132 -26.71 1.17 -2.83
N SER A 133 -27.55 0.22 -3.21
CA SER A 133 -28.13 -0.82 -2.33
C SER A 133 -27.92 -2.25 -2.86
N GLY A 134 -26.98 -2.44 -3.78
CA GLY A 134 -26.64 -3.74 -4.33
C GLY A 134 -26.05 -3.66 -5.74
N ALA A 135 -25.95 -4.82 -6.39
CA ALA A 135 -25.40 -4.96 -7.73
C ALA A 135 -26.25 -5.89 -8.61
N VAL A 136 -26.13 -5.72 -9.93
CA VAL A 136 -26.74 -6.56 -10.96
C VAL A 136 -25.63 -7.28 -11.71
N LEU A 137 -25.76 -8.59 -11.83
CA LEU A 137 -24.83 -9.41 -12.60
C LEU A 137 -25.23 -9.47 -14.07
N ALA A 138 -24.29 -9.80 -14.96
CA ALA A 138 -24.50 -9.94 -16.40
C ALA A 138 -25.60 -10.97 -16.78
N ASN A 139 -25.87 -11.96 -15.92
CA ASN A 139 -26.95 -12.91 -16.08
C ASN A 139 -28.33 -12.38 -15.62
N GLY A 140 -28.41 -11.13 -15.16
CA GLY A 140 -29.60 -10.50 -14.61
C GLY A 140 -29.89 -10.80 -13.12
N GLU A 141 -29.06 -11.59 -12.46
CA GLU A 141 -29.20 -11.84 -11.02
C GLU A 141 -28.95 -10.54 -10.23
N GLN A 142 -29.82 -10.24 -9.29
CA GLN A 142 -29.71 -9.08 -8.40
C GLN A 142 -29.28 -9.51 -7.00
N ILE A 143 -28.29 -8.82 -6.45
CA ILE A 143 -27.76 -9.07 -5.11
C ILE A 143 -27.87 -7.76 -4.32
N ALA A 144 -28.66 -7.74 -3.26
CA ALA A 144 -28.85 -6.58 -2.40
C ALA A 144 -27.79 -6.52 -1.30
N ALA A 145 -27.38 -5.31 -0.93
CA ALA A 145 -26.47 -5.07 0.20
C ALA A 145 -26.69 -3.68 0.81
N ALA A 146 -26.36 -3.52 2.09
CA ALA A 146 -26.44 -2.24 2.78
C ALA A 146 -25.31 -1.28 2.35
N ALA A 147 -24.12 -1.83 1.99
CA ALA A 147 -22.96 -1.10 1.47
C ALA A 147 -22.27 -1.90 0.37
N VAL A 148 -21.67 -1.21 -0.60
CA VAL A 148 -20.96 -1.78 -1.74
C VAL A 148 -19.55 -1.21 -1.83
N VAL A 149 -18.53 -2.08 -1.92
CA VAL A 149 -17.12 -1.72 -2.13
C VAL A 149 -16.73 -2.12 -3.55
N LEU A 150 -16.31 -1.16 -4.36
CA LEU A 150 -15.89 -1.38 -5.74
C LEU A 150 -14.37 -1.37 -5.86
N THR A 151 -13.79 -2.44 -6.43
CA THR A 151 -12.34 -2.67 -6.51
C THR A 151 -11.91 -3.20 -7.88
N THR A 152 -12.26 -2.48 -8.94
CA THR A 152 -12.16 -2.92 -10.33
C THR A 152 -10.73 -3.02 -10.90
N GLY A 153 -9.73 -2.55 -10.19
CA GLY A 153 -8.34 -2.59 -10.68
C GLY A 153 -8.19 -1.86 -12.03
N THR A 154 -7.66 -2.55 -13.04
CA THR A 154 -7.43 -2.04 -14.40
C THR A 154 -8.57 -2.36 -15.38
N PHE A 155 -9.73 -2.84 -14.89
CA PHE A 155 -10.77 -3.39 -15.76
C PHE A 155 -11.75 -2.35 -16.34
N LEU A 156 -11.93 -1.17 -15.68
CA LEU A 156 -12.84 -0.13 -16.18
C LEU A 156 -12.35 0.47 -17.49
N ARG A 157 -13.06 0.20 -18.59
CA ARG A 157 -12.68 0.56 -19.96
C ARG A 157 -11.20 0.27 -20.24
N GLY A 158 -10.71 -0.87 -19.75
CA GLY A 158 -9.32 -1.28 -19.90
C GLY A 158 -8.94 -1.51 -21.34
N VAL A 159 -7.79 -0.96 -21.78
CA VAL A 159 -7.22 -1.13 -23.12
C VAL A 159 -5.77 -1.56 -23.00
N ILE A 160 -5.45 -2.71 -23.59
CA ILE A 160 -4.10 -3.26 -23.66
C ILE A 160 -3.45 -2.78 -24.95
N HIS A 161 -2.20 -2.27 -24.85
CA HIS A 161 -1.43 -1.76 -25.98
C HIS A 161 -0.09 -2.52 -26.11
N ILE A 162 0.21 -2.99 -27.32
CA ILE A 162 1.50 -3.59 -27.71
C ILE A 162 1.89 -2.96 -29.05
N GLY A 163 2.83 -2.02 -29.03
CA GLY A 163 3.12 -1.20 -30.20
C GLY A 163 1.89 -0.44 -30.68
N ASP A 164 1.56 -0.60 -31.94
CA ASP A 164 0.40 -0.01 -32.62
C ASP A 164 -0.88 -0.86 -32.52
N VAL A 165 -0.81 -2.02 -31.86
CA VAL A 165 -1.96 -2.90 -31.64
C VAL A 165 -2.62 -2.58 -30.30
N SER A 166 -3.93 -2.30 -30.34
CA SER A 166 -4.75 -2.06 -29.13
C SER A 166 -5.93 -3.00 -29.08
N ARG A 167 -6.26 -3.50 -27.88
CA ARG A 167 -7.42 -4.37 -27.64
C ARG A 167 -8.04 -4.10 -26.29
N PHE A 168 -9.37 -4.21 -26.19
CA PHE A 168 -10.04 -4.15 -24.89
C PHE A 168 -9.64 -5.32 -24.02
N GLY A 169 -9.35 -5.03 -22.73
CA GLY A 169 -8.99 -6.03 -21.72
C GLY A 169 -8.61 -5.36 -20.41
N GLY A 170 -8.97 -5.96 -19.29
CA GLY A 170 -8.55 -5.50 -17.97
C GLY A 170 -7.15 -6.01 -17.61
N ARG A 171 -6.77 -7.15 -18.18
CA ARG A 171 -5.48 -7.83 -18.07
C ARG A 171 -5.32 -8.73 -19.29
N MET A 172 -4.09 -9.18 -19.59
CA MET A 172 -3.86 -10.12 -20.69
C MET A 172 -4.72 -11.37 -20.50
N GLY A 173 -5.59 -11.65 -21.49
CA GLY A 173 -6.53 -12.76 -21.47
C GLY A 173 -7.89 -12.48 -20.83
N ASP A 174 -8.06 -11.38 -20.09
CA ASP A 174 -9.31 -11.03 -19.43
C ASP A 174 -10.07 -9.91 -20.16
N LYS A 175 -11.40 -9.94 -20.09
CA LYS A 175 -12.27 -8.91 -20.67
C LYS A 175 -12.23 -7.61 -19.86
N ALA A 176 -12.48 -6.47 -20.52
CA ALA A 176 -12.72 -5.20 -19.84
C ALA A 176 -14.16 -5.10 -19.34
N SER A 177 -14.38 -4.39 -18.21
CA SER A 177 -15.71 -4.07 -17.66
C SER A 177 -16.19 -2.74 -18.26
N VAL A 178 -16.91 -2.81 -19.38
CA VAL A 178 -17.39 -1.63 -20.10
C VAL A 178 -18.73 -1.13 -19.56
N ASP A 179 -19.69 -2.04 -19.32
CA ASP A 179 -21.03 -1.68 -18.82
C ASP A 179 -20.94 -1.04 -17.44
N LEU A 180 -20.16 -1.63 -16.54
CA LEU A 180 -19.92 -1.07 -15.21
C LEU A 180 -19.22 0.30 -15.29
N ALA A 181 -18.29 0.50 -16.24
CA ALA A 181 -17.65 1.79 -16.46
C ALA A 181 -18.64 2.87 -16.92
N ASN A 182 -19.57 2.52 -17.83
CA ASN A 182 -20.64 3.40 -18.26
C ASN A 182 -21.57 3.76 -17.09
N ARG A 183 -21.81 2.80 -16.19
CA ARG A 183 -22.60 3.06 -14.98
C ARG A 183 -21.90 4.03 -14.03
N ILE A 184 -20.60 3.87 -13.78
CA ILE A 184 -19.80 4.80 -12.95
C ILE A 184 -19.81 6.21 -13.58
N ASP A 185 -19.67 6.32 -14.88
CA ASP A 185 -19.74 7.58 -15.62
C ASP A 185 -21.08 8.30 -15.41
N SER A 186 -22.19 7.54 -15.38
CA SER A 186 -23.54 8.08 -15.13
C SER A 186 -23.73 8.73 -13.75
N PHE A 187 -22.85 8.47 -12.79
CA PHE A 187 -22.83 9.15 -11.49
C PHE A 187 -22.19 10.54 -11.54
N ASN A 188 -21.70 10.97 -12.70
CA ASN A 188 -21.00 12.24 -12.91
C ASN A 188 -19.80 12.44 -11.97
N LEU A 189 -19.09 11.34 -11.65
CA LEU A 189 -17.84 11.40 -10.90
C LEU A 189 -16.72 11.94 -11.80
N PRO A 190 -15.73 12.66 -11.23
CA PRO A 190 -14.59 13.14 -12.00
C PRO A 190 -13.70 11.96 -12.41
N LEU A 191 -13.84 11.51 -13.65
CA LEU A 191 -13.08 10.42 -14.23
C LEU A 191 -11.82 10.95 -14.93
N GLY A 192 -10.79 10.11 -14.93
CA GLY A 192 -9.58 10.30 -15.71
C GLY A 192 -9.03 8.97 -16.19
N ARG A 193 -7.93 9.02 -16.96
CA ARG A 193 -7.27 7.81 -17.45
C ARG A 193 -5.85 7.72 -16.94
N LEU A 194 -5.48 6.53 -16.47
CA LEU A 194 -4.12 6.20 -16.04
C LEU A 194 -3.58 5.03 -16.86
N LYS A 195 -2.25 4.96 -16.93
CA LYS A 195 -1.54 3.90 -17.63
C LYS A 195 -0.56 3.22 -16.71
N THR A 196 -0.51 1.90 -16.75
CA THR A 196 0.57 1.09 -16.18
C THR A 196 1.17 0.20 -17.27
N GLY A 197 2.28 -0.47 -16.97
CA GLY A 197 2.94 -1.36 -17.92
C GLY A 197 3.58 -2.54 -17.23
N THR A 198 3.82 -3.58 -18.00
CA THR A 198 4.51 -4.80 -17.55
C THR A 198 5.59 -5.20 -18.57
N PRO A 199 6.71 -5.82 -18.14
CA PRO A 199 7.71 -6.34 -19.05
C PRO A 199 7.24 -7.64 -19.72
N PRO A 200 7.94 -8.10 -20.76
CA PRO A 200 7.72 -9.45 -21.30
C PRO A 200 7.98 -10.52 -20.24
N ARG A 201 7.40 -11.70 -20.42
CA ARG A 201 7.72 -12.90 -19.63
C ARG A 201 8.67 -13.76 -20.43
N LEU A 202 9.76 -14.18 -19.79
CA LEU A 202 10.83 -14.93 -20.42
C LEU A 202 10.78 -16.41 -20.02
N ASP A 203 11.18 -17.31 -20.92
CA ASP A 203 11.39 -18.70 -20.58
C ASP A 203 12.76 -18.88 -19.90
N GLY A 204 12.76 -19.15 -18.62
CA GLY A 204 13.97 -19.33 -17.80
C GLY A 204 14.89 -20.46 -18.23
N ARG A 205 14.38 -21.44 -19.00
CA ARG A 205 15.16 -22.56 -19.57
C ARG A 205 16.06 -22.11 -20.72
N THR A 206 15.77 -20.95 -21.30
CA THR A 206 16.51 -20.38 -22.44
C THR A 206 17.48 -19.27 -22.01
N ILE A 207 17.60 -19.01 -20.71
CA ILE A 207 18.50 -18.03 -20.12
C ILE A 207 19.84 -18.70 -19.79
N ASP A 208 20.95 -18.06 -20.14
CA ASP A 208 22.30 -18.47 -19.78
C ASP A 208 22.65 -17.94 -18.37
N TRP A 209 22.21 -18.67 -17.36
CA TRP A 209 22.39 -18.30 -15.96
C TRP A 209 23.86 -18.22 -15.51
N GLU A 210 24.77 -18.94 -16.17
CA GLU A 210 26.19 -18.94 -15.82
C GLU A 210 26.88 -17.61 -16.09
N LYS A 211 26.32 -16.80 -17.02
CA LYS A 211 26.81 -15.45 -17.32
C LYS A 211 26.29 -14.37 -16.37
N LEU A 212 25.40 -14.71 -15.48
CA LEU A 212 24.64 -13.73 -14.68
C LEU A 212 25.14 -13.67 -13.23
N GLU A 213 25.10 -12.48 -12.66
CA GLU A 213 25.27 -12.31 -11.22
C GLU A 213 24.05 -12.87 -10.50
N SER A 214 24.29 -13.64 -9.43
CA SER A 214 23.24 -14.20 -8.58
C SER A 214 23.02 -13.33 -7.37
N GLN A 215 21.77 -12.99 -7.08
CA GLN A 215 21.36 -12.27 -5.88
C GLN A 215 20.55 -13.18 -4.95
N PRO A 216 21.12 -13.65 -3.83
CA PRO A 216 20.39 -14.43 -2.83
C PRO A 216 19.45 -13.57 -2.00
N GLY A 217 18.54 -14.21 -1.26
CA GLY A 217 17.79 -13.61 -0.18
C GLY A 217 18.68 -13.22 1.00
N ASP A 218 18.05 -12.66 2.04
CA ASP A 218 18.74 -12.38 3.31
C ASP A 218 18.87 -13.68 4.12
N ASP A 219 20.00 -13.87 4.82
CA ASP A 219 20.23 -15.03 5.69
C ASP A 219 19.23 -15.09 6.86
N GLU A 220 18.84 -13.92 7.38
CA GLU A 220 17.78 -13.73 8.37
C GLU A 220 16.61 -12.98 7.71
N PRO A 221 15.60 -13.69 7.18
CA PRO A 221 14.44 -13.09 6.55
C PRO A 221 13.63 -12.25 7.54
N VAL A 222 13.20 -11.06 7.10
CA VAL A 222 12.21 -10.26 7.82
C VAL A 222 10.85 -10.49 7.18
N LEU A 223 9.98 -11.20 7.91
CA LEU A 223 8.64 -11.57 7.47
C LEU A 223 7.67 -10.40 7.60
N PHE A 224 6.55 -10.46 6.89
CA PHE A 224 5.52 -9.40 6.93
C PHE A 224 4.58 -9.56 8.13
N SER A 225 4.08 -10.76 8.37
CA SER A 225 3.14 -10.97 9.46
C SER A 225 3.86 -11.06 10.81
N PHE A 226 3.28 -10.41 11.82
CA PHE A 226 3.71 -10.58 13.21
C PHE A 226 3.37 -11.96 13.77
N LEU A 227 2.52 -12.74 13.07
CA LEU A 227 2.19 -14.12 13.42
C LEU A 227 3.10 -15.16 12.73
N SER A 228 3.91 -14.74 11.75
CA SER A 228 4.79 -15.64 11.01
C SER A 228 6.14 -15.76 11.72
N GLU A 229 6.61 -17.00 11.92
CA GLU A 229 7.90 -17.27 12.59
C GLU A 229 8.99 -17.69 11.61
N THR A 230 8.61 -18.41 10.53
CA THR A 230 9.54 -19.00 9.55
C THR A 230 9.03 -18.86 8.13
N THR A 231 9.95 -18.99 7.15
CA THR A 231 9.59 -19.10 5.72
C THR A 231 9.01 -20.49 5.44
N SER A 232 8.00 -20.57 4.57
CA SER A 232 7.33 -21.82 4.22
C SER A 232 7.80 -22.40 2.89
N ALA A 233 8.12 -21.55 1.92
CA ALA A 233 8.56 -21.97 0.59
C ALA A 233 10.09 -22.09 0.50
N PRO A 234 10.64 -22.91 -0.43
CA PRO A 234 12.06 -22.97 -0.72
C PRO A 234 12.61 -21.60 -1.13
N GLN A 235 13.77 -21.22 -0.60
CA GLN A 235 14.39 -19.94 -0.92
C GLN A 235 15.28 -20.04 -2.15
N ILE A 236 15.14 -19.10 -3.07
CA ILE A 236 15.87 -19.07 -4.34
C ILE A 236 16.57 -17.71 -4.54
N SER A 237 17.53 -17.68 -5.48
CA SER A 237 18.20 -16.46 -5.89
C SER A 237 17.60 -15.90 -7.18
N CYS A 238 17.66 -14.58 -7.35
CA CYS A 238 17.36 -13.90 -8.61
C CYS A 238 18.66 -13.71 -9.43
N GLY A 239 18.54 -13.71 -10.75
CA GLY A 239 19.62 -13.28 -11.64
C GLY A 239 19.64 -11.77 -11.81
N ILE A 240 20.80 -11.21 -12.12
CA ILE A 240 20.96 -9.81 -12.48
C ILE A 240 21.63 -9.71 -13.85
N THR A 241 21.02 -8.95 -14.74
CA THR A 241 21.62 -8.50 -15.99
C THR A 241 21.46 -6.98 -16.14
N HIS A 242 21.94 -6.44 -17.26
CA HIS A 242 21.93 -5.01 -17.51
C HIS A 242 21.60 -4.72 -18.97
N THR A 243 20.87 -3.63 -19.22
CA THR A 243 20.79 -3.05 -20.56
C THR A 243 22.17 -2.50 -20.95
N ASN A 244 22.42 -2.35 -22.24
CA ASN A 244 23.66 -1.82 -22.79
C ASN A 244 23.37 -0.83 -23.93
N GLU A 245 24.40 -0.30 -24.57
CA GLU A 245 24.26 0.70 -25.64
C GLU A 245 23.47 0.16 -26.83
N GLU A 246 23.65 -1.12 -27.22
CA GLU A 246 22.88 -1.75 -28.30
C GLU A 246 21.40 -1.88 -27.89
N THR A 247 21.12 -2.30 -26.65
CA THR A 247 19.76 -2.31 -26.10
C THR A 247 19.10 -0.93 -26.22
N HIS A 248 19.82 0.12 -25.80
CA HIS A 248 19.32 1.49 -25.86
C HIS A 248 19.14 2.00 -27.29
N LYS A 249 20.04 1.60 -28.21
CA LYS A 249 19.93 1.94 -29.63
C LYS A 249 18.69 1.33 -30.26
N ILE A 250 18.46 0.01 -30.07
CA ILE A 250 17.26 -0.68 -30.58
C ILE A 250 15.99 0.03 -30.09
N ILE A 251 15.92 0.40 -28.81
CA ILE A 251 14.76 1.10 -28.24
C ILE A 251 14.59 2.49 -28.86
N ARG A 252 15.66 3.29 -28.96
CA ARG A 252 15.61 4.64 -29.55
C ARG A 252 15.15 4.63 -31.00
N ASP A 253 15.66 3.68 -31.78
CA ASP A 253 15.33 3.56 -33.22
C ASP A 253 13.85 3.17 -33.44
N ASN A 254 13.17 2.63 -32.43
CA ASN A 254 11.80 2.16 -32.48
C ASN A 254 10.81 2.94 -31.59
N LEU A 255 11.21 4.08 -31.03
CA LEU A 255 10.33 4.86 -30.14
C LEU A 255 8.99 5.22 -30.79
N SER A 256 8.98 5.57 -32.07
CA SER A 256 7.75 5.90 -32.82
C SER A 256 6.76 4.73 -32.94
N ARG A 257 7.24 3.49 -32.72
CA ARG A 257 6.41 2.27 -32.71
C ARG A 257 5.90 1.90 -31.31
N SER A 258 6.37 2.59 -30.26
CA SER A 258 5.86 2.40 -28.89
C SER A 258 4.47 3.01 -28.79
N ALA A 259 3.53 2.31 -28.17
CA ALA A 259 2.17 2.84 -27.97
C ALA A 259 2.17 4.17 -27.21
N MET A 260 3.12 4.35 -26.28
CA MET A 260 3.24 5.57 -25.48
C MET A 260 3.82 6.74 -26.27
N TYR A 261 4.88 6.51 -27.06
CA TYR A 261 5.55 7.55 -27.85
C TYR A 261 4.94 7.73 -29.25
N GLY A 262 4.19 6.74 -29.75
CA GLY A 262 3.42 6.80 -30.99
C GLY A 262 2.07 7.54 -30.87
N GLY A 263 1.70 8.00 -29.67
CA GLY A 263 0.46 8.77 -29.46
C GLY A 263 -0.81 7.93 -29.37
N HIS A 264 -0.70 6.64 -29.03
CA HIS A 264 -1.85 5.73 -28.88
C HIS A 264 -2.41 5.67 -27.46
N ILE A 265 -1.74 6.29 -26.48
CA ILE A 265 -2.11 6.30 -25.05
C ILE A 265 -2.30 7.74 -24.59
N ASP A 266 -3.48 8.05 -24.05
CA ASP A 266 -3.79 9.34 -23.44
C ASP A 266 -3.51 9.34 -21.93
N GLY A 267 -3.48 8.17 -21.29
CA GLY A 267 -3.31 7.98 -19.85
C GLY A 267 -1.91 8.32 -19.35
N VAL A 268 -1.84 8.97 -18.19
CA VAL A 268 -0.57 9.32 -17.54
C VAL A 268 0.05 8.09 -16.88
N GLY A 269 1.33 7.85 -17.15
CA GLY A 269 2.09 6.74 -16.57
C GLY A 269 2.78 7.09 -15.25
N PRO A 270 3.16 6.07 -14.44
CA PRO A 270 3.79 6.28 -13.14
C PRO A 270 5.25 6.77 -13.28
N ARG A 271 5.59 7.85 -12.59
CA ARG A 271 6.94 8.43 -12.57
C ARG A 271 8.00 7.47 -12.01
N TYR A 272 7.63 6.67 -11.02
CA TYR A 272 8.56 5.82 -10.26
C TYR A 272 8.58 4.35 -10.71
N CYS A 273 7.85 4.00 -11.76
CA CYS A 273 7.96 2.74 -12.47
C CYS A 273 7.95 3.04 -13.98
N PRO A 274 8.97 3.80 -14.46
CA PRO A 274 9.02 4.19 -15.86
C PRO A 274 9.21 2.96 -16.75
N SER A 275 8.64 3.01 -17.95
CA SER A 275 8.92 2.02 -18.98
C SER A 275 10.41 2.07 -19.37
N ILE A 276 10.90 1.06 -20.06
CA ILE A 276 12.28 1.09 -20.55
C ILE A 276 12.50 2.22 -21.55
N GLU A 277 11.48 2.55 -22.36
CA GLU A 277 11.47 3.71 -23.26
C GLU A 277 11.69 5.01 -22.48
N ASP A 278 10.93 5.21 -21.38
CA ASP A 278 11.10 6.37 -20.51
C ASP A 278 12.50 6.47 -19.92
N LYS A 279 13.08 5.33 -19.49
CA LYS A 279 14.43 5.29 -18.94
C LYS A 279 15.48 5.72 -19.96
N VAL A 280 15.38 5.19 -21.18
CA VAL A 280 16.32 5.47 -22.29
C VAL A 280 16.21 6.94 -22.73
N VAL A 281 15.02 7.52 -22.70
CA VAL A 281 14.81 8.93 -23.07
C VAL A 281 15.19 9.90 -21.95
N ARG A 282 14.67 9.67 -20.73
CA ARG A 282 14.85 10.61 -19.60
C ARG A 282 16.24 10.56 -18.98
N PHE A 283 16.93 9.41 -19.09
CA PHE A 283 18.26 9.20 -18.56
C PHE A 283 19.26 8.86 -19.67
N ALA A 284 19.22 9.64 -20.75
CA ALA A 284 20.02 9.42 -21.97
C ALA A 284 21.55 9.33 -21.71
N ASP A 285 22.04 9.98 -20.65
CA ASP A 285 23.44 9.95 -20.23
C ASP A 285 23.85 8.59 -19.61
N LYS A 286 22.89 7.73 -19.24
CA LYS A 286 23.17 6.39 -18.70
C LYS A 286 23.27 5.39 -19.83
N THR A 287 24.39 4.66 -19.85
CA THR A 287 24.65 3.59 -20.83
C THR A 287 24.08 2.25 -20.42
N SER A 288 23.58 2.13 -19.16
CA SER A 288 23.12 0.86 -18.60
C SER A 288 22.06 1.04 -17.53
N HIS A 289 21.09 0.15 -17.49
CA HIS A 289 20.08 -0.01 -16.43
C HIS A 289 20.06 -1.44 -15.95
N GLN A 290 20.03 -1.63 -14.63
CA GLN A 290 19.93 -2.95 -14.01
C GLN A 290 18.56 -3.59 -14.26
N VAL A 291 18.58 -4.90 -14.51
CA VAL A 291 17.40 -5.75 -14.73
C VAL A 291 17.50 -6.95 -13.79
N PHE A 292 16.50 -7.13 -12.95
CA PHE A 292 16.40 -8.30 -12.08
C PHE A 292 15.56 -9.36 -12.78
N LEU A 293 16.11 -10.58 -12.89
CA LEU A 293 15.43 -11.74 -13.44
C LEU A 293 14.77 -12.49 -12.28
N GLU A 294 13.50 -12.19 -12.06
CA GLU A 294 12.71 -12.68 -10.93
C GLU A 294 11.88 -13.90 -11.35
N PRO A 295 12.13 -15.13 -10.85
CA PRO A 295 11.26 -16.27 -11.10
C PRO A 295 9.84 -16.02 -10.59
N GLU A 296 8.82 -16.40 -11.37
CA GLU A 296 7.41 -16.27 -10.97
C GLU A 296 6.94 -17.41 -10.07
N GLY A 297 7.74 -18.46 -9.90
CA GLY A 297 7.48 -19.60 -9.03
C GLY A 297 8.66 -20.57 -8.96
N THR A 298 8.58 -21.54 -8.07
CA THR A 298 9.58 -22.62 -7.92
C THR A 298 9.39 -23.74 -8.93
N ASP A 299 8.15 -24.00 -9.33
CA ASP A 299 7.76 -25.00 -10.32
C ASP A 299 7.34 -24.37 -11.66
N ASP A 300 7.62 -23.08 -11.85
CA ASP A 300 7.30 -22.30 -13.05
C ASP A 300 8.60 -21.80 -13.70
N HIS A 301 8.75 -22.02 -15.00
CA HIS A 301 9.91 -21.54 -15.75
C HIS A 301 9.79 -20.08 -16.20
N THR A 302 8.69 -19.43 -15.87
CA THR A 302 8.45 -18.03 -16.22
C THR A 302 9.33 -17.10 -15.39
N ILE A 303 10.07 -16.24 -16.08
CA ILE A 303 10.90 -15.21 -15.47
C ILE A 303 10.34 -13.82 -15.77
N TYR A 304 10.19 -13.02 -14.72
CA TYR A 304 9.83 -11.61 -14.79
C TYR A 304 11.08 -10.73 -14.81
N PRO A 305 11.43 -10.08 -15.94
CA PRO A 305 12.58 -9.19 -16.02
C PRO A 305 12.21 -7.81 -15.46
N ASN A 306 12.38 -7.62 -14.16
CA ASN A 306 12.01 -6.39 -13.48
C ASN A 306 12.90 -5.23 -13.91
N GLY A 307 12.28 -4.13 -14.35
CA GLY A 307 12.96 -2.91 -14.75
C GLY A 307 12.88 -2.58 -16.23
N ILE A 308 12.24 -3.42 -17.05
CA ILE A 308 12.10 -3.23 -18.50
C ILE A 308 10.63 -3.34 -18.97
N SER A 309 9.68 -2.82 -18.17
CA SER A 309 8.29 -2.65 -18.63
C SER A 309 8.26 -1.86 -19.93
N THR A 310 7.40 -2.26 -20.87
CA THR A 310 7.42 -1.68 -22.23
C THR A 310 6.04 -1.66 -22.86
N SER A 311 5.88 -0.81 -23.89
CA SER A 311 4.77 -0.80 -24.83
C SER A 311 5.22 -0.92 -26.28
N LEU A 312 6.47 -1.34 -26.52
CA LEU A 312 7.01 -1.59 -27.84
C LEU A 312 6.38 -2.84 -28.49
N PRO A 313 6.40 -2.97 -29.83
CA PRO A 313 5.96 -4.17 -30.53
C PRO A 313 6.79 -5.42 -30.17
N GLU A 314 6.20 -6.61 -30.34
CA GLU A 314 6.81 -7.90 -29.93
C GLU A 314 8.18 -8.16 -30.58
N ASP A 315 8.34 -7.83 -31.88
CA ASP A 315 9.61 -7.97 -32.60
C ASP A 315 10.73 -7.12 -31.98
N VAL A 316 10.39 -5.90 -31.57
CA VAL A 316 11.34 -4.99 -30.92
C VAL A 316 11.64 -5.45 -29.51
N GLN A 317 10.63 -5.97 -28.76
CA GLN A 317 10.86 -6.55 -27.44
C GLN A 317 11.87 -7.71 -27.50
N LEU A 318 11.70 -8.62 -28.44
CA LEU A 318 12.63 -9.74 -28.60
C LEU A 318 14.04 -9.26 -28.97
N ALA A 319 14.15 -8.28 -29.85
CA ALA A 319 15.44 -7.74 -30.28
C ALA A 319 16.21 -7.08 -29.12
N TYR A 320 15.56 -6.19 -28.34
CA TYR A 320 16.27 -5.52 -27.24
C TYR A 320 16.52 -6.44 -26.06
N VAL A 321 15.65 -7.40 -25.77
CA VAL A 321 15.88 -8.36 -24.68
C VAL A 321 17.09 -9.24 -25.02
N ARG A 322 17.21 -9.73 -26.26
CA ARG A 322 18.33 -10.56 -26.71
C ARG A 322 19.67 -9.82 -26.81
N SER A 323 19.68 -8.50 -26.78
CA SER A 323 20.91 -7.70 -26.73
C SER A 323 21.59 -7.68 -25.35
N MET A 324 20.89 -8.16 -24.29
CA MET A 324 21.42 -8.18 -22.92
C MET A 324 22.20 -9.46 -22.64
N VAL A 325 23.27 -9.35 -21.82
CA VAL A 325 24.11 -10.50 -21.44
C VAL A 325 23.28 -11.57 -20.75
N GLY A 326 23.46 -12.82 -21.16
CA GLY A 326 22.75 -14.00 -20.64
C GLY A 326 21.36 -14.22 -21.25
N LEU A 327 20.88 -13.29 -22.08
CA LEU A 327 19.55 -13.35 -22.71
C LEU A 327 19.63 -13.50 -24.25
N GLU A 328 20.81 -13.78 -24.82
CA GLU A 328 21.04 -13.80 -26.26
C GLU A 328 20.15 -14.79 -27.02
N ASN A 329 19.77 -15.89 -26.35
CA ASN A 329 18.94 -16.94 -26.92
C ASN A 329 17.56 -17.05 -26.27
N VAL A 330 17.18 -16.06 -25.45
CA VAL A 330 15.94 -16.13 -24.65
C VAL A 330 14.69 -16.17 -25.54
N GLU A 331 13.69 -16.91 -25.10
CA GLU A 331 12.34 -16.93 -25.66
C GLU A 331 11.39 -16.11 -24.79
N ILE A 332 10.51 -15.34 -25.44
CA ILE A 332 9.44 -14.59 -24.78
C ILE A 332 8.18 -15.43 -24.78
N ILE A 333 7.71 -15.82 -23.57
CA ILE A 333 6.47 -16.57 -23.38
C ILE A 333 5.24 -15.68 -23.60
N GLN A 334 5.32 -14.44 -23.10
CA GLN A 334 4.28 -13.44 -23.20
C GLN A 334 4.90 -12.07 -23.43
N PRO A 335 4.43 -11.29 -24.42
CA PRO A 335 4.94 -9.94 -24.63
C PRO A 335 4.60 -9.01 -23.47
N GLY A 336 5.47 -8.05 -23.22
CA GLY A 336 5.17 -6.90 -22.37
C GLY A 336 4.10 -6.01 -23.00
N TYR A 337 3.33 -5.32 -22.16
CA TYR A 337 2.27 -4.45 -22.64
C TYR A 337 2.04 -3.27 -21.69
N ALA A 338 1.47 -2.21 -22.24
CA ALA A 338 0.85 -1.16 -21.44
C ALA A 338 -0.65 -1.44 -21.31
N ILE A 339 -1.22 -1.06 -20.16
CA ILE A 339 -2.66 -1.06 -19.96
C ILE A 339 -3.10 0.33 -19.52
N GLU A 340 -4.13 0.84 -20.19
CA GLU A 340 -4.79 2.09 -19.90
C GLU A 340 -6.21 1.81 -19.40
N TYR A 341 -6.65 2.53 -18.36
CA TYR A 341 -7.93 2.28 -17.68
C TYR A 341 -8.48 3.54 -17.04
N ASP A 342 -9.80 3.56 -16.77
CA ASP A 342 -10.45 4.65 -16.06
C ASP A 342 -10.16 4.60 -14.56
N TYR A 343 -10.01 5.78 -13.95
CA TYR A 343 -9.98 5.96 -12.50
C TYR A 343 -10.91 7.12 -12.11
N VAL A 344 -11.32 7.13 -10.86
CA VAL A 344 -12.08 8.22 -10.23
C VAL A 344 -11.09 9.11 -9.47
N ASP A 345 -11.17 10.43 -9.66
CA ASP A 345 -10.36 11.36 -8.86
C ASP A 345 -10.67 11.14 -7.37
N PRO A 346 -9.70 10.72 -6.55
CA PRO A 346 -9.94 10.34 -5.17
C PRO A 346 -10.39 11.49 -4.25
N ARG A 347 -10.37 12.74 -4.73
CA ARG A 347 -10.99 13.88 -4.03
C ARG A 347 -12.53 13.78 -3.99
N ALA A 348 -13.13 12.94 -4.82
CA ALA A 348 -14.54 12.58 -4.73
C ALA A 348 -14.89 11.70 -3.51
N LEU A 349 -13.87 11.20 -2.79
CA LEU A 349 -14.03 10.36 -1.61
C LEU A 349 -13.81 11.14 -0.32
N ASP A 350 -14.39 10.64 0.77
CA ASP A 350 -14.03 11.03 2.13
C ASP A 350 -12.89 10.16 2.70
N LEU A 351 -12.51 10.40 3.95
CA LEU A 351 -11.44 9.63 4.62
C LEU A 351 -11.81 8.17 4.93
N ALA A 352 -13.09 7.81 4.85
CA ALA A 352 -13.58 6.44 4.95
C ALA A 352 -13.58 5.70 3.60
N LEU A 353 -13.13 6.36 2.52
CA LEU A 353 -13.20 5.94 1.11
C LEU A 353 -14.63 5.78 0.58
N SER A 354 -15.61 6.42 1.20
CA SER A 354 -16.98 6.53 0.71
C SER A 354 -17.08 7.61 -0.37
N VAL A 355 -17.86 7.36 -1.42
CA VAL A 355 -18.14 8.35 -2.47
C VAL A 355 -19.08 9.42 -1.94
N ARG A 356 -18.61 10.67 -1.88
CA ARG A 356 -19.36 11.80 -1.23
C ARG A 356 -20.74 12.03 -1.83
N THR A 357 -20.90 11.82 -3.14
CA THR A 357 -22.16 12.11 -3.88
C THR A 357 -23.01 10.88 -4.14
N VAL A 358 -22.50 9.67 -3.82
CA VAL A 358 -23.20 8.40 -4.06
C VAL A 358 -23.21 7.58 -2.78
N PRO A 359 -24.19 7.79 -1.88
CA PRO A 359 -24.26 7.07 -0.62
C PRO A 359 -24.29 5.54 -0.83
N GLY A 360 -23.65 4.80 0.08
CA GLY A 360 -23.59 3.34 0.03
C GLY A 360 -22.50 2.77 -0.89
N LEU A 361 -21.76 3.61 -1.63
CA LEU A 361 -20.65 3.20 -2.49
C LEU A 361 -19.30 3.62 -1.91
N TYR A 362 -18.37 2.64 -1.84
CA TYR A 362 -16.98 2.81 -1.45
C TYR A 362 -16.07 2.41 -2.60
N LEU A 363 -14.94 3.09 -2.78
CA LEU A 363 -13.96 2.76 -3.81
C LEU A 363 -12.61 2.44 -3.18
N ALA A 364 -11.92 1.39 -3.67
CA ALA A 364 -10.60 1.03 -3.18
C ALA A 364 -9.68 0.47 -4.28
N GLY A 365 -8.39 0.78 -4.17
CA GLY A 365 -7.36 0.29 -5.08
C GLY A 365 -7.11 1.21 -6.27
N GLN A 366 -6.79 0.63 -7.42
CA GLN A 366 -6.38 1.38 -8.61
C GLN A 366 -7.45 2.33 -9.15
N ILE A 367 -8.72 2.06 -8.91
CA ILE A 367 -9.83 2.96 -9.25
C ILE A 367 -9.67 4.35 -8.61
N ASN A 368 -8.93 4.45 -7.50
CA ASN A 368 -8.61 5.71 -6.81
C ASN A 368 -7.27 6.32 -7.26
N GLY A 369 -6.73 5.86 -8.39
CA GLY A 369 -5.51 6.41 -8.97
C GLY A 369 -4.20 5.94 -8.32
N THR A 370 -4.21 4.85 -7.56
CA THR A 370 -2.99 4.24 -7.00
C THR A 370 -2.42 3.16 -7.92
N THR A 371 -1.14 2.82 -7.73
CA THR A 371 -0.51 1.68 -8.39
C THR A 371 0.31 0.88 -7.40
N GLY A 372 -0.06 -0.41 -7.24
CA GLY A 372 0.61 -1.38 -6.37
C GLY A 372 -0.38 -2.21 -5.58
N TYR A 373 0.03 -3.44 -5.29
CA TYR A 373 -0.77 -4.40 -4.54
C TYR A 373 -1.03 -3.92 -3.10
N GLU A 374 -0.01 -3.33 -2.49
CA GLU A 374 -0.01 -2.89 -1.09
C GLU A 374 -0.90 -1.68 -0.88
N GLU A 375 -0.86 -0.71 -1.80
CA GLU A 375 -1.75 0.46 -1.79
C GLU A 375 -3.20 0.03 -2.00
N ALA A 376 -3.43 -0.95 -2.88
CA ALA A 376 -4.76 -1.49 -3.14
C ALA A 376 -5.29 -2.25 -1.91
N ALA A 377 -4.49 -3.10 -1.30
CA ALA A 377 -4.83 -3.86 -0.11
C ALA A 377 -5.15 -2.95 1.09
N ALA A 378 -4.33 -1.93 1.35
CA ALA A 378 -4.55 -0.98 2.42
C ALA A 378 -5.87 -0.21 2.26
N GLN A 379 -6.17 0.26 1.05
CA GLN A 379 -7.46 0.91 0.75
C GLN A 379 -8.62 -0.07 0.91
N GLY A 380 -8.46 -1.29 0.40
CA GLY A 380 -9.46 -2.35 0.53
C GLY A 380 -9.83 -2.61 1.99
N LEU A 381 -8.82 -2.77 2.84
CA LEU A 381 -9.02 -2.97 4.28
C LEU A 381 -9.83 -1.81 4.89
N VAL A 382 -9.45 -0.55 4.62
CA VAL A 382 -10.17 0.62 5.17
C VAL A 382 -11.59 0.72 4.64
N ALA A 383 -11.80 0.52 3.34
CA ALA A 383 -13.14 0.53 2.73
C ALA A 383 -14.02 -0.60 3.29
N GLY A 384 -13.47 -1.79 3.47
CA GLY A 384 -14.17 -2.94 4.04
C GLY A 384 -14.59 -2.71 5.50
N LEU A 385 -13.69 -2.20 6.35
CA LEU A 385 -14.02 -1.83 7.73
C LEU A 385 -15.17 -0.81 7.76
N ASN A 386 -15.09 0.25 6.95
CA ASN A 386 -16.08 1.31 6.95
C ASN A 386 -17.41 0.89 6.32
N ALA A 387 -17.39 0.03 5.31
CA ALA A 387 -18.61 -0.56 4.75
C ALA A 387 -19.35 -1.42 5.81
N ALA A 388 -18.62 -2.22 6.59
CA ALA A 388 -19.20 -3.01 7.68
C ALA A 388 -19.75 -2.12 8.81
N LEU A 389 -19.02 -1.07 9.22
CA LEU A 389 -19.50 -0.10 10.21
C LEU A 389 -20.78 0.58 9.75
N ALA A 390 -20.82 1.03 8.48
CA ALA A 390 -22.01 1.67 7.91
C ALA A 390 -23.21 0.71 7.85
N ALA A 391 -22.99 -0.57 7.49
CA ALA A 391 -24.04 -1.58 7.51
C ALA A 391 -24.58 -1.85 8.92
N GLN A 392 -23.75 -1.66 9.95
CA GLN A 392 -24.11 -1.76 11.37
C GLN A 392 -24.68 -0.46 11.96
N GLY A 393 -24.78 0.63 11.18
CA GLY A 393 -25.22 1.94 11.67
C GLY A 393 -24.26 2.60 12.64
N LYS A 394 -22.96 2.29 12.55
CA LYS A 394 -21.89 2.84 13.38
C LYS A 394 -21.11 3.94 12.65
N GLU A 395 -20.45 4.80 13.43
CA GLU A 395 -19.58 5.85 12.89
C GLU A 395 -18.37 5.27 12.15
N PRO A 396 -17.91 5.94 11.08
CA PRO A 396 -16.75 5.50 10.33
C PRO A 396 -15.45 5.62 11.13
N VAL A 397 -14.50 4.75 10.85
CA VAL A 397 -13.12 4.84 11.33
C VAL A 397 -12.23 5.50 10.28
N THR A 398 -11.39 6.43 10.71
CA THR A 398 -10.39 7.09 9.89
C THR A 398 -8.99 6.91 10.50
N PHE A 399 -7.97 6.96 9.65
CA PHE A 399 -6.58 6.78 10.04
C PHE A 399 -5.84 8.11 9.93
N SER A 400 -5.16 8.51 11.01
CA SER A 400 -4.35 9.72 11.02
C SER A 400 -3.03 9.54 10.26
N ARG A 401 -2.54 10.62 9.66
CA ARG A 401 -1.17 10.72 9.12
C ARG A 401 -0.10 10.59 10.22
N ALA A 402 -0.44 10.91 11.46
CA ALA A 402 0.46 10.76 12.59
C ALA A 402 0.63 9.31 13.02
N ASP A 403 -0.35 8.44 12.71
CA ASP A 403 -0.43 7.11 13.27
C ASP A 403 -0.12 6.00 12.25
N SER A 404 -0.25 6.30 10.93
CA SER A 404 -0.06 5.27 9.91
C SER A 404 0.29 5.79 8.52
N TYR A 405 0.99 4.96 7.73
CA TYR A 405 1.15 5.14 6.28
C TYR A 405 -0.18 4.97 5.53
N ILE A 406 -1.09 4.16 6.04
CA ILE A 406 -2.48 4.06 5.55
C ILE A 406 -3.13 5.45 5.62
N GLY A 407 -3.03 6.13 6.77
CA GLY A 407 -3.53 7.50 6.94
C GLY A 407 -2.84 8.51 6.02
N VAL A 408 -1.51 8.43 5.89
CA VAL A 408 -0.76 9.27 4.93
C VAL A 408 -1.29 9.10 3.52
N MET A 409 -1.49 7.86 3.06
CA MET A 409 -1.97 7.57 1.71
C MET A 409 -3.39 8.10 1.47
N ILE A 410 -4.32 7.79 2.35
CA ILE A 410 -5.73 8.19 2.18
C ILE A 410 -5.86 9.70 2.21
N ASP A 411 -5.15 10.36 3.12
CA ASP A 411 -5.17 11.82 3.19
C ASP A 411 -4.54 12.47 1.94
N ASP A 412 -3.39 11.96 1.44
CA ASP A 412 -2.80 12.43 0.19
C ASP A 412 -3.79 12.30 -0.97
N LEU A 413 -4.45 11.14 -1.10
CA LEU A 413 -5.41 10.88 -2.16
C LEU A 413 -6.62 11.81 -2.09
N THR A 414 -7.27 11.90 -0.94
CA THR A 414 -8.53 12.62 -0.79
C THR A 414 -8.37 14.14 -0.72
N THR A 415 -7.17 14.64 -0.39
CA THR A 415 -6.88 16.09 -0.30
C THR A 415 -6.24 16.63 -1.56
N ARG A 416 -5.18 15.96 -2.07
CA ARG A 416 -4.39 16.44 -3.21
C ARG A 416 -4.83 15.85 -4.55
N GLY A 417 -5.51 14.71 -4.51
CA GLY A 417 -5.79 13.94 -5.72
C GLY A 417 -4.53 13.33 -6.33
N VAL A 418 -4.62 12.92 -7.58
CA VAL A 418 -3.50 12.32 -8.31
C VAL A 418 -3.31 13.00 -9.66
N THR A 419 -2.07 13.31 -10.01
CA THR A 419 -1.66 13.79 -11.35
C THR A 419 -0.91 12.71 -12.14
N GLU A 420 -0.51 11.66 -11.44
CA GLU A 420 0.13 10.44 -11.93
C GLU A 420 -0.22 9.30 -10.98
N PRO A 421 -0.10 8.02 -11.36
CA PRO A 421 -0.40 6.91 -10.46
C PRO A 421 0.34 7.03 -9.13
N TYR A 422 -0.43 7.12 -8.03
CA TYR A 422 0.12 7.27 -6.69
C TYR A 422 0.86 6.01 -6.25
N ARG A 423 2.02 6.21 -5.63
CA ARG A 423 2.82 5.15 -5.03
C ARG A 423 3.34 5.60 -3.66
N MET A 424 3.29 4.68 -2.68
CA MET A 424 3.80 4.94 -1.33
C MET A 424 5.33 4.90 -1.29
N PHE A 425 5.90 5.90 -0.61
CA PHE A 425 7.31 5.99 -0.23
C PHE A 425 7.42 6.52 1.20
N THR A 426 8.50 6.16 1.89
CA THR A 426 8.76 6.64 3.26
C THR A 426 8.92 8.16 3.35
N SER A 427 9.29 8.82 2.25
CA SER A 427 9.41 10.28 2.17
C SER A 427 8.06 11.03 2.22
N ARG A 428 6.94 10.32 2.01
CA ARG A 428 5.60 10.93 2.10
C ARG A 428 5.14 11.15 3.55
N ALA A 429 5.72 10.42 4.50
CA ALA A 429 5.38 10.50 5.92
C ALA A 429 6.31 11.49 6.64
N GLU A 430 5.73 12.54 7.22
CA GLU A 430 6.41 13.55 8.04
C GLU A 430 6.97 12.91 9.32
N PHE A 431 6.19 12.00 9.90
CA PHE A 431 6.49 11.35 11.17
C PHE A 431 7.07 9.94 10.98
N ARG A 432 7.83 9.69 9.89
CA ARG A 432 8.37 8.36 9.57
C ARG A 432 9.25 7.73 10.66
N LEU A 433 9.79 8.52 11.59
CA LEU A 433 10.55 7.99 12.73
C LEU A 433 9.65 7.24 13.71
N SER A 434 8.39 7.66 13.83
CA SER A 434 7.35 7.00 14.61
C SER A 434 6.64 5.89 13.80
N LEU A 435 6.53 6.06 12.46
CA LEU A 435 5.78 5.17 11.58
C LEU A 435 6.70 4.10 10.96
N ARG A 436 7.25 3.21 11.77
CA ARG A 436 8.17 2.18 11.30
C ARG A 436 7.44 0.88 10.94
N ALA A 437 8.04 0.08 10.05
CA ALA A 437 7.53 -1.25 9.72
C ALA A 437 7.58 -2.21 10.92
N ASP A 438 8.58 -2.06 11.79
CA ASP A 438 8.79 -2.91 12.97
C ASP A 438 7.78 -2.69 14.10
N ASN A 439 7.16 -1.50 14.20
CA ASN A 439 6.24 -1.15 15.28
C ASN A 439 4.77 -0.95 14.81
N ALA A 440 4.42 -1.44 13.64
CA ALA A 440 3.07 -1.26 13.11
C ALA A 440 1.98 -1.85 14.02
N ASP A 441 2.25 -3.01 14.62
CA ASP A 441 1.36 -3.66 15.57
C ASP A 441 1.16 -2.83 16.85
N GLN A 442 2.22 -2.24 17.39
CA GLN A 442 2.13 -1.39 18.60
C GLN A 442 1.25 -0.15 18.36
N ARG A 443 1.23 0.38 17.11
CA ARG A 443 0.44 1.55 16.74
C ARG A 443 -1.02 1.23 16.41
N LEU A 444 -1.27 0.13 15.69
CA LEU A 444 -2.56 -0.13 15.05
C LEU A 444 -3.35 -1.30 15.64
N THR A 445 -2.70 -2.32 16.20
CA THR A 445 -3.42 -3.47 16.76
C THR A 445 -4.33 -3.08 17.94
N PRO A 446 -3.98 -2.12 18.83
CA PRO A 446 -4.93 -1.65 19.85
C PRO A 446 -6.24 -1.10 19.27
N LEU A 447 -6.15 -0.31 18.19
CA LEU A 447 -7.33 0.18 17.47
C LEU A 447 -8.13 -0.98 16.87
N ALA A 448 -7.45 -1.94 16.24
CA ALA A 448 -8.08 -3.10 15.63
C ALA A 448 -8.82 -3.98 16.64
N ILE A 449 -8.26 -4.15 17.86
CA ILE A 449 -8.91 -4.83 18.98
C ILE A 449 -10.17 -4.07 19.42
N ALA A 450 -10.08 -2.75 19.55
CA ALA A 450 -11.21 -1.91 19.94
C ALA A 450 -12.35 -1.92 18.90
N LEU A 451 -12.02 -2.02 17.62
CA LEU A 451 -12.98 -2.19 16.51
C LEU A 451 -13.58 -3.59 16.47
N GLY A 452 -12.92 -4.60 17.04
CA GLY A 452 -13.33 -5.99 16.97
C GLY A 452 -13.06 -6.64 15.60
N CYS A 453 -12.08 -6.13 14.84
CA CYS A 453 -11.76 -6.63 13.50
C CYS A 453 -10.57 -7.61 13.45
N VAL A 454 -10.10 -8.08 14.60
CA VAL A 454 -8.95 -9.00 14.72
C VAL A 454 -9.35 -10.34 15.33
N SER A 455 -8.63 -11.39 14.94
CA SER A 455 -8.78 -12.73 15.47
C SER A 455 -8.30 -12.82 16.93
N GLN A 456 -8.80 -13.83 17.67
CA GLN A 456 -8.34 -14.12 19.03
C GLN A 456 -6.83 -14.48 19.06
N GLU A 457 -6.34 -15.14 18.01
CA GLU A 457 -4.92 -15.46 17.85
C GLU A 457 -4.07 -14.18 17.80
N ARG A 458 -4.49 -13.20 17.00
CA ARG A 458 -3.83 -11.88 16.91
C ARG A 458 -3.83 -11.17 18.27
N VAL A 459 -4.96 -11.15 18.97
CA VAL A 459 -5.08 -10.54 20.29
C VAL A 459 -4.11 -11.19 21.29
N ALA A 460 -4.10 -12.52 21.35
CA ALA A 460 -3.26 -13.28 22.27
C ALA A 460 -1.76 -13.03 22.00
N HIS A 461 -1.36 -13.11 20.71
CA HIS A 461 0.02 -12.87 20.30
C HIS A 461 0.47 -11.45 20.63
N PHE A 462 -0.34 -10.44 20.27
CA PHE A 462 -0.05 -9.04 20.53
C PHE A 462 0.10 -8.76 22.03
N ASN A 463 -0.82 -9.23 22.86
CA ASN A 463 -0.76 -9.04 24.32
C ASN A 463 0.47 -9.70 24.93
N ALA A 464 0.84 -10.92 24.49
CA ALA A 464 2.03 -11.60 24.94
C ALA A 464 3.32 -10.84 24.56
N LYS A 465 3.40 -10.31 23.33
CA LYS A 465 4.52 -9.49 22.87
C LYS A 465 4.63 -8.20 23.68
N MET A 466 3.51 -7.48 23.88
CA MET A 466 3.51 -6.23 24.64
C MET A 466 3.93 -6.45 26.10
N ALA A 467 3.46 -7.52 26.75
CA ALA A 467 3.90 -7.85 28.12
C ALA A 467 5.42 -8.06 28.22
N LYS A 468 6.04 -8.69 27.19
CA LYS A 468 7.51 -8.86 27.13
C LYS A 468 8.23 -7.53 26.90
N ILE A 469 7.73 -6.67 26.02
CA ILE A 469 8.27 -5.32 25.79
C ILE A 469 8.19 -4.50 27.08
N ASP A 470 7.02 -4.47 27.72
CA ASP A 470 6.79 -3.70 28.95
C ASP A 470 7.71 -4.16 30.09
N ALA A 471 7.92 -5.48 30.25
CA ALA A 471 8.84 -6.04 31.24
C ALA A 471 10.30 -5.61 30.94
N ALA A 472 10.74 -5.68 29.70
CA ALA A 472 12.07 -5.23 29.28
C ALA A 472 12.25 -3.71 29.52
N MET A 473 11.24 -2.91 29.13
CA MET A 473 11.25 -1.46 29.35
C MET A 473 11.26 -1.08 30.82
N ALA A 474 10.49 -1.77 31.66
CA ALA A 474 10.49 -1.56 33.11
C ALA A 474 11.90 -1.79 33.71
N GLU A 475 12.57 -2.86 33.29
CA GLU A 475 13.93 -3.16 33.80
C GLU A 475 14.97 -2.16 33.23
N LEU A 476 14.87 -1.77 31.92
CA LEU A 476 15.75 -0.78 31.28
C LEU A 476 15.63 0.63 31.88
N THR A 477 14.48 0.97 32.45
CA THR A 477 14.19 2.31 33.00
C THR A 477 14.25 2.36 34.53
N LYS A 478 14.35 1.20 35.22
CA LYS A 478 14.22 1.04 36.65
C LYS A 478 15.19 1.92 37.48
N MET A 479 16.45 1.96 37.06
CA MET A 479 17.46 2.78 37.73
C MET A 479 18.50 3.34 36.76
N PRO A 480 18.99 4.56 37.01
CA PRO A 480 20.08 5.11 36.22
C PRO A 480 21.44 4.62 36.76
N TYR A 481 22.34 4.28 35.84
CA TYR A 481 23.71 3.79 36.12
C TYR A 481 24.69 4.95 36.28
N ALA A 482 25.68 4.77 37.12
CA ALA A 482 26.80 5.70 37.30
C ALA A 482 27.80 5.56 36.14
N SER A 483 28.48 6.65 35.76
CA SER A 483 29.46 6.67 34.67
C SER A 483 30.52 5.58 34.76
N LYS A 484 31.00 5.26 35.97
CA LYS A 484 32.00 4.19 36.22
C LYS A 484 31.50 2.79 35.82
N ALA A 485 30.20 2.48 36.07
CA ALA A 485 29.60 1.21 35.65
C ALA A 485 29.39 1.15 34.14
N ILE A 486 29.00 2.28 33.52
CA ILE A 486 28.82 2.41 32.09
C ILE A 486 30.14 2.21 31.34
N GLU A 487 31.24 2.82 31.81
CA GLU A 487 32.57 2.65 31.24
C GLU A 487 33.10 1.21 31.39
N ALA A 488 32.83 0.56 32.53
CA ALA A 488 33.22 -0.83 32.74
C ALA A 488 32.58 -1.79 31.72
N ALA A 489 31.42 -1.44 31.19
CA ALA A 489 30.75 -2.16 30.08
C ALA A 489 31.27 -1.75 28.68
N GLY A 490 32.31 -0.92 28.60
CA GLY A 490 32.90 -0.49 27.34
C GLY A 490 32.12 0.62 26.62
N ILE A 491 31.15 1.25 27.30
CA ILE A 491 30.34 2.33 26.72
C ILE A 491 31.00 3.69 27.00
N LYS A 492 31.27 4.45 25.95
CA LYS A 492 31.84 5.80 26.04
C LYS A 492 30.74 6.82 26.33
N VAL A 493 30.79 7.47 27.49
CA VAL A 493 29.88 8.55 27.88
C VAL A 493 30.65 9.77 28.40
N SER A 494 30.03 10.94 28.33
CA SER A 494 30.58 12.16 28.92
C SER A 494 30.73 12.00 30.42
N GLN A 495 31.88 12.42 30.97
CA GLN A 495 32.19 12.40 32.41
C GLN A 495 31.57 13.60 33.16
N ASP A 496 30.30 13.89 32.85
CA ASP A 496 29.56 15.03 33.40
C ASP A 496 28.82 14.71 34.70
N GLY A 497 29.05 13.51 35.27
CA GLY A 497 28.37 13.03 36.45
C GLY A 497 26.90 12.64 36.25
N THR A 498 26.39 12.74 35.01
CA THR A 498 25.00 12.40 34.69
C THR A 498 24.80 10.89 34.73
N LYS A 499 23.85 10.43 35.55
CA LYS A 499 23.41 9.04 35.55
C LYS A 499 22.42 8.81 34.39
N ARG A 500 22.51 7.66 33.72
CA ARG A 500 21.66 7.30 32.57
C ARG A 500 21.04 5.92 32.77
N THR A 501 19.78 5.77 32.43
CA THR A 501 19.09 4.47 32.42
C THR A 501 19.58 3.62 31.24
N GLY A 502 19.32 2.31 31.26
CA GLY A 502 19.63 1.41 30.14
C GLY A 502 18.98 1.87 28.83
N PHE A 503 17.72 2.30 28.89
CA PHE A 503 17.01 2.83 27.73
C PHE A 503 17.65 4.10 27.18
N GLN A 504 18.09 5.02 28.03
CA GLN A 504 18.81 6.23 27.59
C GLN A 504 20.18 5.90 26.98
N LEU A 505 20.84 4.85 27.41
CA LEU A 505 22.10 4.39 26.84
C LEU A 505 21.89 3.77 25.45
N LEU A 506 20.85 2.98 25.25
CA LEU A 506 20.48 2.42 23.94
C LEU A 506 20.10 3.48 22.90
N ALA A 507 19.83 4.73 23.31
CA ALA A 507 19.61 5.84 22.38
C ALA A 507 20.91 6.30 21.68
N PHE A 508 22.09 5.87 22.14
CA PHE A 508 23.36 6.12 21.45
C PHE A 508 23.59 5.05 20.38
N PRO A 509 23.92 5.44 19.13
CA PRO A 509 24.01 4.49 18.00
C PRO A 509 25.02 3.34 18.17
N ASP A 510 26.07 3.57 18.96
CA ASP A 510 27.17 2.62 19.15
C ASP A 510 27.00 1.75 20.41
N VAL A 511 25.86 1.85 21.09
CA VAL A 511 25.56 1.06 22.30
C VAL A 511 24.66 -0.10 21.95
N THR A 512 25.07 -1.31 22.31
CA THR A 512 24.32 -2.54 22.05
C THR A 512 23.59 -3.02 23.31
N PHE A 513 22.56 -3.84 23.10
CA PHE A 513 21.82 -4.44 24.22
C PHE A 513 22.71 -5.33 25.09
N GLU A 514 23.68 -6.04 24.50
CA GLU A 514 24.65 -6.89 25.22
C GLU A 514 25.52 -6.09 26.17
N GLN A 515 25.90 -4.86 25.81
CA GLN A 515 26.64 -3.97 26.73
C GLN A 515 25.77 -3.55 27.95
N ILE A 516 24.47 -3.37 27.75
CA ILE A 516 23.56 -3.09 28.86
C ILE A 516 23.38 -4.32 29.74
N VAL A 517 23.35 -5.53 29.16
CA VAL A 517 23.32 -6.79 29.95
C VAL A 517 24.53 -6.92 30.87
N LEU A 518 25.72 -6.46 30.44
CA LEU A 518 26.91 -6.44 31.32
C LEU A 518 26.72 -5.56 32.57
N ILE A 519 25.91 -4.52 32.49
CA ILE A 519 25.59 -3.63 33.61
C ILE A 519 24.41 -4.19 34.43
N ASN A 520 23.43 -4.76 33.75
CA ASN A 520 22.21 -5.30 34.35
C ASN A 520 21.93 -6.74 33.83
N PRO A 521 22.46 -7.76 34.48
CA PRO A 521 22.29 -9.17 34.10
C PRO A 521 20.83 -9.66 34.08
N ALA A 522 19.89 -8.96 34.72
CA ALA A 522 18.48 -9.32 34.69
C ALA A 522 17.89 -9.24 33.26
N LEU A 523 18.54 -8.50 32.37
CA LEU A 523 18.15 -8.36 30.96
C LEU A 523 18.63 -9.52 30.06
N GLU A 524 19.44 -10.45 30.59
CA GLU A 524 19.99 -11.57 29.79
C GLU A 524 18.90 -12.48 29.24
N THR A 525 17.77 -12.62 29.93
CA THR A 525 16.64 -13.47 29.53
C THR A 525 15.71 -12.84 28.52
N VAL A 526 15.91 -11.57 28.14
CA VAL A 526 15.09 -10.89 27.14
C VAL A 526 15.35 -11.52 25.77
N GLU A 527 14.28 -11.93 25.09
CA GLU A 527 14.34 -12.59 23.78
C GLU A 527 14.94 -11.67 22.71
N PRO A 528 15.67 -12.20 21.71
CA PRO A 528 16.35 -11.39 20.69
C PRO A 528 15.42 -10.45 19.89
N GLU A 529 14.17 -10.87 19.65
CA GLU A 529 13.18 -10.03 18.95
C GLU A 529 12.83 -8.80 19.80
N ILE A 530 12.60 -8.99 21.09
CA ILE A 530 12.27 -7.91 22.03
C ILE A 530 13.47 -6.97 22.21
N ARG A 531 14.71 -7.51 22.30
CA ARG A 531 15.94 -6.70 22.34
C ARG A 531 15.99 -5.75 21.13
N ARG A 532 15.85 -6.30 19.90
CA ARG A 532 15.84 -5.51 18.68
C ARG A 532 14.74 -4.44 18.67
N GLN A 533 13.56 -4.75 19.21
CA GLN A 533 12.47 -3.79 19.27
C GLN A 533 12.80 -2.62 20.20
N VAL A 534 13.23 -2.87 21.42
CA VAL A 534 13.54 -1.81 22.40
C VAL A 534 14.76 -0.98 21.98
N GLU A 535 15.77 -1.57 21.31
CA GLU A 535 16.89 -0.84 20.71
C GLU A 535 16.42 0.18 19.66
N ARG A 536 15.51 -0.25 18.77
CA ARG A 536 14.93 0.63 17.74
C ARG A 536 14.09 1.76 18.35
N ASP A 537 13.32 1.45 19.36
CA ASP A 537 12.51 2.43 20.09
C ASP A 537 13.39 3.44 20.83
N ALA A 538 14.45 2.99 21.51
CA ALA A 538 15.41 3.85 22.17
C ALA A 538 16.15 4.78 21.19
N LEU A 539 16.58 4.25 20.03
CA LEU A 539 17.29 5.02 19.00
C LEU A 539 16.52 6.26 18.55
N TYR A 540 15.20 6.16 18.44
CA TYR A 540 14.36 7.26 17.97
C TYR A 540 13.66 8.06 19.08
N ALA A 541 13.72 7.62 20.33
CA ALA A 541 12.97 8.21 21.45
C ALA A 541 13.15 9.73 21.56
N ASN A 542 14.40 10.22 21.51
CA ASN A 542 14.70 11.65 21.62
C ASN A 542 14.15 12.47 20.43
N TYR A 543 14.14 11.90 19.23
CA TYR A 543 13.61 12.56 18.04
C TYR A 543 12.08 12.59 18.08
N ILE A 544 11.45 11.48 18.46
CA ILE A 544 9.98 11.37 18.61
C ILE A 544 9.49 12.34 19.68
N ALA A 545 10.17 12.44 20.82
CA ALA A 545 9.82 13.39 21.87
C ALA A 545 9.83 14.85 21.40
N ARG A 546 10.72 15.21 20.46
CA ARG A 546 10.73 16.55 19.85
C ARG A 546 9.59 16.77 18.87
N GLN A 547 9.17 15.74 18.14
CA GLN A 547 8.06 15.80 17.18
C GLN A 547 6.69 15.73 17.87
N GLN A 548 6.63 15.36 19.15
CA GLN A 548 5.34 15.14 19.83
C GLN A 548 4.43 16.37 19.79
N ARG A 549 4.97 17.57 19.89
CA ARG A 549 4.17 18.80 19.78
C ARG A 549 3.51 18.98 18.40
N ASP A 550 4.22 18.60 17.35
CA ASP A 550 3.70 18.68 15.98
C ASP A 550 2.63 17.61 15.75
N ILE A 551 2.81 16.42 16.32
CA ILE A 551 1.83 15.34 16.30
C ILE A 551 0.56 15.77 17.05
N ASP A 552 0.69 16.30 18.27
CA ASP A 552 -0.44 16.77 19.08
C ASP A 552 -1.21 17.90 18.37
N LEU A 553 -0.49 18.80 17.69
CA LEU A 553 -1.11 19.87 16.91
C LEU A 553 -1.89 19.31 15.72
N LEU A 554 -1.30 18.37 14.97
CA LEU A 554 -1.95 17.72 13.84
C LEU A 554 -3.24 17.00 14.31
N GLN A 555 -3.17 16.20 15.36
CA GLN A 555 -4.34 15.48 15.90
C GLN A 555 -5.44 16.44 16.39
N LYS A 556 -5.04 17.58 16.97
CA LYS A 556 -5.99 18.63 17.35
C LYS A 556 -6.68 19.24 16.14
N ASP A 557 -5.94 19.49 15.06
CA ASP A 557 -6.51 20.04 13.82
C ASP A 557 -7.39 19.00 13.10
N GLU A 558 -7.03 17.71 13.15
CA GLU A 558 -7.88 16.61 12.66
C GLU A 558 -9.21 16.50 13.43
N ALA A 559 -9.20 16.76 14.75
CA ALA A 559 -10.40 16.77 15.57
C ALA A 559 -11.35 17.95 15.25
N HIS A 560 -10.89 19.00 14.56
CA HIS A 560 -11.73 20.10 14.10
C HIS A 560 -12.44 19.72 12.78
N VAL A 561 -13.56 19.02 12.90
CA VAL A 561 -14.36 18.56 11.75
C VAL A 561 -14.98 19.72 11.01
N ILE A 562 -14.93 19.71 9.69
CA ILE A 562 -15.63 20.65 8.79
C ILE A 562 -16.87 19.95 8.26
N PRO A 563 -18.09 20.49 8.49
CA PRO A 563 -19.31 19.89 7.97
C PRO A 563 -19.31 19.79 6.44
N ALA A 564 -19.86 18.71 5.88
CA ALA A 564 -19.90 18.50 4.44
C ALA A 564 -20.62 19.60 3.65
N ASN A 565 -21.60 20.26 4.29
CA ASN A 565 -22.36 21.38 3.72
C ASN A 565 -21.80 22.76 4.13
N PHE A 566 -20.54 22.83 4.57
CA PHE A 566 -19.92 24.10 4.98
C PHE A 566 -19.82 25.06 3.80
N ASP A 567 -20.25 26.31 4.04
CA ASP A 567 -20.23 27.36 3.02
C ASP A 567 -18.93 28.17 3.12
N TYR A 568 -18.02 27.93 2.18
CA TYR A 568 -16.74 28.63 2.09
C TYR A 568 -16.87 30.05 1.49
N GLU A 569 -17.95 30.31 0.73
CA GLU A 569 -18.21 31.63 0.14
C GLU A 569 -18.64 32.67 1.19
N ALA A 570 -19.23 32.18 2.28
CA ALA A 570 -19.63 33.02 3.41
C ALA A 570 -18.48 33.50 4.30
N ILE A 571 -17.22 33.13 4.00
CA ILE A 571 -16.04 33.55 4.79
C ILE A 571 -15.44 34.81 4.20
N ASP A 572 -15.75 35.96 4.78
CA ASP A 572 -15.11 37.22 4.43
C ASP A 572 -13.60 37.16 4.68
N GLY A 573 -12.79 37.59 3.69
CA GLY A 573 -11.33 37.65 3.78
C GLY A 573 -10.57 36.44 3.24
N LEU A 574 -11.27 35.41 2.74
CA LEU A 574 -10.63 34.38 1.89
C LEU A 574 -10.43 34.91 0.47
N SER A 575 -9.32 34.53 -0.15
CA SER A 575 -9.12 34.81 -1.58
C SER A 575 -10.05 33.93 -2.44
N ASN A 576 -10.45 34.43 -3.62
CA ASN A 576 -11.27 33.66 -4.57
C ASN A 576 -10.62 32.32 -4.94
N GLU A 577 -9.30 32.26 -5.04
CA GLU A 577 -8.53 31.04 -5.31
C GLU A 577 -8.73 30.01 -4.18
N LEU A 578 -8.53 30.44 -2.92
CA LEU A 578 -8.70 29.55 -1.77
C LEU A 578 -10.16 29.10 -1.59
N THR A 579 -11.12 30.00 -1.79
CA THR A 579 -12.56 29.66 -1.76
C THR A 579 -12.86 28.57 -2.79
N SER A 580 -12.39 28.74 -4.04
CA SER A 580 -12.57 27.75 -5.10
C SER A 580 -11.91 26.41 -4.78
N LYS A 581 -10.66 26.42 -4.26
CA LYS A 581 -9.95 25.19 -3.87
C LYS A 581 -10.64 24.47 -2.71
N LEU A 582 -11.08 25.18 -1.69
CA LEU A 582 -11.81 24.62 -0.55
C LEU A 582 -13.16 24.03 -0.99
N SER A 583 -13.89 24.74 -1.85
CA SER A 583 -15.18 24.27 -2.40
C SER A 583 -15.04 23.04 -3.27
N LEU A 584 -13.92 22.90 -4.01
CA LEU A 584 -13.60 21.73 -4.84
C LEU A 584 -13.16 20.54 -3.98
N THR A 585 -12.22 20.77 -3.04
CA THR A 585 -11.61 19.69 -2.24
C THR A 585 -12.53 19.24 -1.10
N ARG A 586 -13.34 20.14 -0.56
CA ARG A 586 -14.24 19.86 0.58
C ARG A 586 -13.54 19.13 1.72
N PRO A 587 -12.47 19.72 2.32
CA PRO A 587 -11.73 19.08 3.39
C PRO A 587 -12.67 18.71 4.56
N THR A 588 -12.47 17.54 5.15
CA THR A 588 -13.31 17.03 6.25
C THR A 588 -12.89 17.55 7.61
N ASN A 589 -11.67 18.08 7.72
CA ASN A 589 -11.16 18.68 8.96
C ASN A 589 -10.14 19.79 8.67
N LEU A 590 -9.76 20.51 9.72
CA LEU A 590 -8.86 21.66 9.62
C LEU A 590 -7.46 21.24 9.15
N ALA A 591 -6.98 20.06 9.55
CA ALA A 591 -5.68 19.54 9.12
C ALA A 591 -5.64 19.26 7.61
N GLN A 592 -6.72 18.76 7.00
CA GLN A 592 -6.83 18.65 5.55
C GLN A 592 -6.84 20.02 4.88
N ALA A 593 -7.60 20.96 5.41
CA ALA A 593 -7.65 22.33 4.89
C ALA A 593 -6.25 22.97 4.88
N ALA A 594 -5.45 22.74 5.92
CA ALA A 594 -4.07 23.25 6.04
C ALA A 594 -3.13 22.77 4.92
N ARG A 595 -3.40 21.62 4.30
CA ARG A 595 -2.59 21.00 3.25
C ARG A 595 -2.99 21.38 1.83
N ILE A 596 -4.05 22.16 1.67
CA ILE A 596 -4.45 22.69 0.36
C ILE A 596 -3.42 23.70 -0.12
N ASP A 597 -2.98 23.56 -1.36
CA ASP A 597 -1.96 24.46 -1.95
C ASP A 597 -2.40 25.93 -1.92
N GLY A 598 -1.54 26.76 -1.33
CA GLY A 598 -1.82 28.19 -1.14
C GLY A 598 -2.51 28.55 0.18
N MET A 599 -2.85 27.55 1.02
CA MET A 599 -3.40 27.81 2.35
C MET A 599 -2.41 28.57 3.22
N THR A 600 -2.90 29.63 3.87
CA THR A 600 -2.10 30.46 4.77
C THR A 600 -2.57 30.31 6.22
N PRO A 601 -1.71 30.57 7.23
CA PRO A 601 -2.12 30.58 8.64
C PRO A 601 -3.30 31.50 8.93
N SER A 602 -3.37 32.66 8.26
CA SER A 602 -4.47 33.61 8.38
C SER A 602 -5.79 33.04 7.86
N ALA A 603 -5.76 32.36 6.70
CA ALA A 603 -6.95 31.71 6.13
C ALA A 603 -7.45 30.56 7.02
N LEU A 604 -6.54 29.74 7.59
CA LEU A 604 -6.89 28.72 8.56
C LEU A 604 -7.54 29.30 9.82
N THR A 605 -7.01 30.42 10.32
CA THR A 605 -7.60 31.10 11.48
C THR A 605 -9.02 31.62 11.19
N LEU A 606 -9.26 32.16 9.99
CA LEU A 606 -10.59 32.58 9.54
C LEU A 606 -11.54 31.38 9.48
N LEU A 607 -11.11 30.28 8.84
CA LEU A 607 -11.89 29.05 8.74
C LEU A 607 -12.27 28.51 10.14
N LEU A 608 -11.29 28.39 11.06
CA LEU A 608 -11.52 27.95 12.43
C LEU A 608 -12.49 28.86 13.19
N SER A 609 -12.38 30.17 12.99
CA SER A 609 -13.28 31.15 13.63
C SER A 609 -14.73 30.98 13.17
N HIS A 610 -14.95 30.72 11.88
CA HIS A 610 -16.28 30.46 11.32
C HIS A 610 -16.85 29.11 11.78
N LEU A 611 -16.03 28.06 11.87
CA LEU A 611 -16.43 26.75 12.42
C LEU A 611 -16.92 26.90 13.87
N LYS A 612 -16.18 27.62 14.73
CA LYS A 612 -16.56 27.84 16.13
C LYS A 612 -17.85 28.66 16.27
N ARG A 613 -18.09 29.69 15.44
CA ARG A 613 -19.35 30.47 15.43
C ARG A 613 -20.54 29.62 14.99
N GLY A 614 -20.33 28.72 13.99
CA GLY A 614 -21.38 27.82 13.51
C GLY A 614 -21.79 26.78 14.55
N SER A 615 -20.87 26.28 15.36
CA SER A 615 -21.16 25.33 16.45
C SER A 615 -21.89 25.98 17.62
N GLN A 616 -21.58 27.23 17.95
CA GLN A 616 -22.31 27.99 19.01
C GLN A 616 -23.75 28.32 18.63
N LYS A 617 -24.05 28.55 17.34
CA LYS A 617 -25.43 28.79 16.86
C LYS A 617 -26.32 27.53 16.85
N LYS A 618 -25.74 26.34 16.87
CA LYS A 618 -26.48 25.06 16.95
C LYS A 618 -26.73 24.59 18.39
N SER A 619 -26.02 25.16 19.37
CA SER A 619 -26.17 24.83 20.80
C SER A 619 -26.96 25.89 21.60
N ALA A 620 -27.42 26.96 20.98
CA ALA A 620 -28.35 27.97 21.50
C ALA A 620 -29.70 27.84 20.78
#